data_882483e69cabe99cf292a68007caf1b6
#
_entry.id   882483e69cabe99cf292a68007caf1b6
#
_cell.length_a   1.000
_cell.length_b   1.000
_cell.length_c   1.000
_cell.angle_alpha   90.00
_cell.angle_beta   90.00
_cell.angle_gamma   90.00
#
_symmetry.space_group_name_H-M   'P 1'
#
loop_
_entity.id
_entity.type
_entity.pdbx_description
1 polymer ?
#
loop_
_entity_poly.entity_id
_entity_poly.type
_entity_poly.pdbx_seq_one_letter_code
_entity_poly.pdbx_strand_id
1 'polypeptide(L)'
;MLDPRNEAQKVLSRLWCDSQFPVDPVTICKSLGLEVVEMALPDKVSGALIKEAGVDPVIVLHQDDHLNRKRFSCAHELGHYISRIESDNTDKEYEYIDLRGPSASTGEDEEEVFANQFAANLLMPNEEVKRLHRKKVAHFEMAIHFGVSVEALKYKLNALELL
;
A
#
# COMPACT_ATOMS: atom_id res chain seq x y z
N MET A 1 0.08 -3.97 19.57
CA MET A 1 -0.04 -4.26 18.13
C MET A 1 -0.36 -2.98 17.37
N LEU A 2 0.32 -2.74 16.27
CA LEU A 2 0.06 -1.57 15.44
C LEU A 2 -1.28 -1.70 14.71
N ASP A 3 -2.01 -0.59 14.64
CA ASP A 3 -3.24 -0.51 13.84
C ASP A 3 -2.88 0.04 12.46
N PRO A 4 -3.09 -0.74 11.38
CA PRO A 4 -2.70 -0.32 10.03
C PRO A 4 -3.41 0.95 9.57
N ARG A 5 -4.65 1.17 9.99
CA ARG A 5 -5.39 2.40 9.67
C ARG A 5 -4.75 3.62 10.33
N ASN A 6 -4.42 3.52 11.61
CA ASN A 6 -3.78 4.62 12.32
C ASN A 6 -2.40 4.93 11.77
N GLU A 7 -1.63 3.91 11.42
CA GLU A 7 -0.30 4.09 10.83
C GLU A 7 -0.40 4.76 9.45
N ALA A 8 -1.34 4.33 8.61
CA ALA A 8 -1.58 4.96 7.31
C ALA A 8 -1.96 6.44 7.48
N GLN A 9 -2.82 6.76 8.45
CA GLN A 9 -3.25 8.13 8.71
C GLN A 9 -2.09 9.02 9.21
N LYS A 10 -1.22 8.48 10.05
CA LYS A 10 0.00 9.19 10.48
C LYS A 10 0.92 9.51 9.31
N VAL A 11 1.11 8.56 8.40
CA VAL A 11 1.93 8.75 7.20
C VAL A 11 1.33 9.85 6.33
N LEU A 12 0.02 9.79 6.07
CA LEU A 12 -0.66 10.81 5.26
C LEU A 12 -0.57 12.20 5.86
N SER A 13 -0.79 12.35 7.16
CA SER A 13 -0.76 13.65 7.81
C SER A 13 0.64 14.27 7.89
N ARG A 14 1.69 13.43 7.89
CA ARG A 14 3.08 13.90 7.96
C ARG A 14 3.71 14.13 6.59
N LEU A 15 3.37 13.32 5.60
CA LEU A 15 4.12 13.23 4.34
C LEU A 15 3.28 13.50 3.10
N TRP A 16 1.97 13.71 3.25
CA TRP A 16 1.07 13.93 2.12
C TRP A 16 0.08 15.05 2.43
N CYS A 17 -0.29 15.85 1.41
CA CYS A 17 -1.31 16.86 1.56
C CYS A 17 -2.70 16.21 1.59
N ASP A 18 -3.51 16.55 2.57
CA ASP A 18 -4.79 15.92 2.88
C ASP A 18 -5.83 15.95 1.77
N SER A 19 -5.69 16.83 0.79
CA SER A 19 -6.69 17.05 -0.25
C SER A 19 -6.28 16.56 -1.63
N GLN A 20 -5.09 15.98 -1.78
CA GLN A 20 -4.60 15.54 -3.09
C GLN A 20 -4.82 14.05 -3.31
N PHE A 21 -5.48 13.71 -4.43
CA PHE A 21 -5.71 12.34 -4.85
C PHE A 21 -5.43 12.20 -6.36
N PRO A 22 -4.95 11.06 -6.81
CA PRO A 22 -4.59 9.89 -6.00
C PRO A 22 -3.37 10.13 -5.13
N VAL A 23 -3.32 9.46 -3.97
CA VAL A 23 -2.11 9.44 -3.15
C VAL A 23 -1.00 8.72 -3.92
N ASP A 24 0.21 9.30 -3.93
CA ASP A 24 1.36 8.68 -4.57
C ASP A 24 2.29 8.03 -3.55
N PRO A 25 2.23 6.70 -3.40
CA PRO A 25 3.05 6.00 -2.43
C PRO A 25 4.55 6.07 -2.75
N VAL A 26 4.92 6.23 -4.03
CA VAL A 26 6.33 6.39 -4.44
C VAL A 26 6.93 7.66 -3.84
N THR A 27 6.22 8.78 -3.94
CA THR A 27 6.64 10.05 -3.34
C THR A 27 6.80 9.91 -1.83
N ILE A 28 5.86 9.25 -1.17
CA ILE A 28 5.93 9.01 0.28
C ILE A 28 7.17 8.15 0.63
N CYS A 29 7.42 7.08 -0.11
CA CYS A 29 8.58 6.22 0.11
C CYS A 29 9.89 7.00 -0.01
N LYS A 30 10.02 7.84 -1.03
CA LYS A 30 11.20 8.68 -1.21
C LYS A 30 11.42 9.63 -0.04
N SER A 31 10.35 10.20 0.50
CA SER A 31 10.41 11.07 1.68
C SER A 31 10.90 10.34 2.93
N LEU A 32 10.74 9.02 2.98
CA LEU A 32 11.19 8.17 4.09
C LEU A 32 12.59 7.57 3.86
N GLY A 33 13.24 7.89 2.74
CA GLY A 33 14.54 7.33 2.42
C GLY A 33 14.52 5.96 1.76
N LEU A 34 13.34 5.49 1.31
CA LEU A 34 13.26 4.27 0.52
C LEU A 34 13.48 4.58 -0.95
N GLU A 35 14.27 3.75 -1.61
CA GLU A 35 14.37 3.75 -3.05
C GLU A 35 13.24 2.91 -3.64
N VAL A 36 12.64 3.35 -4.73
CA VAL A 36 11.61 2.61 -5.46
C VAL A 36 12.07 2.44 -6.90
N VAL A 37 12.19 1.20 -7.34
CA VAL A 37 12.63 0.86 -8.70
C VAL A 37 11.63 -0.06 -9.37
N GLU A 38 11.56 0.01 -10.69
CA GLU A 38 10.77 -0.91 -11.50
C GLU A 38 11.71 -1.85 -12.24
N MET A 39 11.42 -3.14 -12.23
CA MET A 39 12.23 -4.17 -12.87
C MET A 39 11.36 -5.25 -13.50
N ALA A 40 11.94 -5.99 -14.43
CA ALA A 40 11.34 -7.24 -14.89
C ALA A 40 11.43 -8.25 -13.74
N LEU A 41 10.28 -8.69 -13.28
CA LEU A 41 10.16 -9.68 -12.21
C LEU A 41 9.49 -10.95 -12.75
N PRO A 42 9.68 -12.11 -12.10
CA PRO A 42 8.89 -13.31 -12.45
C PRO A 42 7.39 -13.01 -12.42
N ASP A 43 6.61 -13.66 -13.30
CA ASP A 43 5.18 -13.37 -13.45
C ASP A 43 4.36 -13.46 -12.15
N LYS A 44 4.81 -14.27 -11.20
CA LYS A 44 4.13 -14.45 -9.92
C LYS A 44 4.46 -13.39 -8.87
N VAL A 45 5.43 -12.51 -9.15
CA VAL A 45 5.90 -11.51 -8.20
C VAL A 45 5.40 -10.14 -8.59
N SER A 46 4.65 -9.48 -7.72
CA SER A 46 4.15 -8.11 -7.93
C SER A 46 5.13 -7.06 -7.42
N GLY A 47 5.89 -7.38 -6.39
CA GLY A 47 6.84 -6.45 -5.80
C GLY A 47 7.64 -7.10 -4.69
N ALA A 48 8.58 -6.35 -4.15
CA ALA A 48 9.40 -6.79 -3.04
C ALA A 48 9.94 -5.60 -2.26
N LEU A 49 10.18 -5.81 -0.97
CA LEU A 49 10.91 -4.89 -0.11
C LEU A 49 12.19 -5.60 0.34
N ILE A 50 13.34 -4.99 0.06
CA ILE A 50 14.64 -5.59 0.34
C ILE A 50 15.49 -4.62 1.16
N LYS A 51 16.02 -5.10 2.28
CA LYS A 51 16.98 -4.37 3.09
C LYS A 51 18.26 -5.19 3.23
N GLU A 52 19.34 -4.67 2.69
CA GLU A 52 20.68 -5.21 2.91
C GLU A 52 21.41 -4.41 3.99
N ALA A 53 22.37 -5.04 4.65
CA ALA A 53 23.14 -4.38 5.70
C ALA A 53 23.91 -3.17 5.13
N GLY A 54 23.77 -2.01 5.77
CA GLY A 54 24.48 -0.79 5.38
C GLY A 54 23.94 -0.11 4.12
N VAL A 55 22.81 -0.57 3.57
CA VAL A 55 22.19 0.01 2.37
C VAL A 55 20.75 0.41 2.70
N ASP A 56 20.28 1.52 2.13
CA ASP A 56 18.89 1.94 2.29
C ASP A 56 17.94 0.89 1.73
N PRO A 57 16.76 0.69 2.34
CA PRO A 57 15.80 -0.28 1.82
C PRO A 57 15.29 0.11 0.45
N VAL A 58 15.02 -0.89 -0.37
CA VAL A 58 14.56 -0.74 -1.75
C VAL A 58 13.23 -1.45 -1.92
N ILE A 59 12.27 -0.76 -2.53
CA ILE A 59 11.03 -1.36 -3.01
C ILE A 59 11.18 -1.61 -4.50
N VAL A 60 10.96 -2.85 -4.91
CA VAL A 60 11.02 -3.27 -6.32
C VAL A 60 9.60 -3.56 -6.79
N LEU A 61 9.20 -2.95 -7.90
CA LEU A 61 7.88 -3.15 -8.51
C LEU A 61 8.02 -3.82 -9.87
N HIS A 62 7.04 -4.63 -10.24
CA HIS A 62 7.01 -5.29 -11.55
C HIS A 62 6.74 -4.24 -12.63
N GLN A 63 7.70 -4.05 -13.54
CA GLN A 63 7.63 -3.00 -14.56
C GLN A 63 6.42 -3.11 -15.49
N ASP A 64 5.92 -4.32 -15.74
CA ASP A 64 4.83 -4.60 -16.67
C ASP A 64 3.45 -4.59 -16.01
N ASP A 65 3.37 -4.38 -14.69
CA ASP A 65 2.09 -4.28 -14.01
C ASP A 65 1.36 -2.99 -14.37
N HIS A 66 0.02 -3.05 -14.35
CA HIS A 66 -0.80 -1.84 -14.49
C HIS A 66 -0.49 -0.84 -13.36
N LEU A 67 -0.61 0.45 -13.66
CA LEU A 67 -0.31 1.53 -12.70
C LEU A 67 -1.02 1.34 -11.35
N ASN A 68 -2.30 0.96 -11.36
CA ASN A 68 -3.05 0.73 -10.12
C ASN A 68 -2.45 -0.41 -9.30
N ARG A 69 -1.98 -1.47 -9.95
CA ARG A 69 -1.29 -2.57 -9.27
C ARG A 69 0.03 -2.11 -8.69
N LYS A 70 0.81 -1.34 -9.44
CA LYS A 70 2.08 -0.77 -8.96
C LYS A 70 1.85 0.11 -7.72
N ARG A 71 0.81 0.94 -7.73
CA ARG A 71 0.45 1.78 -6.58
C ARG A 71 0.14 0.94 -5.36
N PHE A 72 -0.67 -0.08 -5.53
CA PHE A 72 -1.03 -0.97 -4.41
C PHE A 72 0.19 -1.74 -3.90
N SER A 73 0.99 -2.31 -4.79
CA SER A 73 2.21 -3.04 -4.41
C SER A 73 3.18 -2.13 -3.66
N CYS A 74 3.39 -0.90 -4.13
CA CYS A 74 4.26 0.06 -3.45
C CYS A 74 3.74 0.39 -2.04
N ALA A 75 2.45 0.66 -1.90
CA ALA A 75 1.83 0.93 -0.61
C ALA A 75 1.88 -0.28 0.32
N HIS A 76 1.72 -1.49 -0.21
CA HIS A 76 1.83 -2.75 0.52
C HIS A 76 3.25 -2.94 1.09
N GLU A 77 4.27 -2.77 0.26
CA GLU A 77 5.65 -2.88 0.71
C GLU A 77 6.03 -1.78 1.70
N LEU A 78 5.48 -0.58 1.52
CA LEU A 78 5.62 0.49 2.51
C LEU A 78 5.00 0.06 3.85
N GLY A 79 3.89 -0.66 3.83
CA GLY A 79 3.27 -1.22 5.03
C GLY A 79 4.21 -2.18 5.78
N HIS A 80 4.89 -3.06 5.06
CA HIS A 80 5.92 -3.92 5.65
C HIS A 80 7.04 -3.10 6.28
N TYR A 81 7.50 -2.08 5.58
CA TYR A 81 8.53 -1.18 6.09
C TYR A 81 8.08 -0.49 7.39
N ILE A 82 6.89 0.09 7.42
CA ILE A 82 6.35 0.76 8.62
C ILE A 82 6.26 -0.21 9.80
N SER A 83 5.74 -1.41 9.57
CA SER A 83 5.68 -2.44 10.60
C SER A 83 7.07 -2.81 11.11
N ARG A 84 8.05 -2.86 10.21
CA ARG A 84 9.42 -3.26 10.55
C ARG A 84 10.16 -2.23 11.38
N ILE A 85 10.07 -0.94 11.04
CA ILE A 85 10.74 0.12 11.81
C ILE A 85 10.20 0.25 13.23
N GLU A 86 8.92 -0.06 13.45
CA GLU A 86 8.32 -0.02 14.78
C GLU A 86 8.73 -1.22 15.66
N SER A 87 9.31 -2.26 15.08
CA SER A 87 9.75 -3.46 15.82
C SER A 87 11.23 -3.46 16.23
N ASP A 88 11.91 -2.31 16.19
CA ASP A 88 13.26 -2.07 16.73
C ASP A 88 14.45 -2.79 16.05
N ASN A 89 14.35 -3.20 14.80
CA ASN A 89 15.44 -3.87 14.11
C ASN A 89 15.76 -3.26 12.76
N THR A 90 16.04 -1.96 12.75
CA THR A 90 16.25 -1.19 11.53
C THR A 90 17.52 -1.56 10.75
N ASP A 91 18.54 -2.15 11.41
CA ASP A 91 19.83 -2.46 10.77
C ASP A 91 19.95 -3.90 10.27
N LYS A 92 18.98 -4.75 10.58
CA LYS A 92 19.01 -6.14 10.11
C LYS A 92 18.55 -6.25 8.68
N GLU A 93 19.14 -7.20 7.97
CA GLU A 93 18.69 -7.58 6.64
C GLU A 93 17.30 -8.20 6.70
N TYR A 94 16.47 -7.88 5.73
CA TYR A 94 15.15 -8.53 5.57
C TYR A 94 14.71 -8.46 4.11
N GLU A 95 13.79 -9.35 3.78
CA GLU A 95 13.22 -9.47 2.44
C GLU A 95 11.75 -9.85 2.55
N TYR A 96 10.90 -9.10 1.88
CA TYR A 96 9.48 -9.40 1.69
C TYR A 96 9.21 -9.49 0.20
N ILE A 97 8.59 -10.58 -0.24
CA ILE A 97 8.22 -10.79 -1.64
C ILE A 97 6.71 -10.90 -1.73
N ASP A 98 6.10 -9.97 -2.47
CA ASP A 98 4.66 -9.92 -2.70
C ASP A 98 4.32 -10.81 -3.90
N LEU A 99 3.69 -11.95 -3.64
CA LEU A 99 3.24 -12.88 -4.66
C LEU A 99 1.81 -12.58 -5.06
N ARG A 100 1.49 -12.80 -6.34
CA ARG A 100 0.13 -12.69 -6.84
C ARG A 100 -0.53 -14.08 -6.94
N GLY A 101 -1.87 -14.10 -6.88
CA GLY A 101 -2.67 -15.31 -7.03
C GLY A 101 -3.24 -15.84 -5.71
N PRO A 102 -4.06 -16.93 -5.77
CA PRO A 102 -4.79 -17.42 -4.60
C PRO A 102 -3.91 -17.90 -3.44
N SER A 103 -2.69 -18.33 -3.73
CA SER A 103 -1.72 -18.77 -2.72
C SER A 103 -1.06 -17.62 -1.98
N ALA A 104 -1.24 -16.38 -2.45
CA ALA A 104 -0.61 -15.21 -1.87
C ALA A 104 -1.35 -14.67 -0.65
N SER A 105 -2.60 -15.06 -0.43
CA SER A 105 -3.38 -14.56 0.69
C SER A 105 -4.04 -15.70 1.44
N THR A 106 -3.27 -16.40 2.25
CA THR A 106 -3.83 -17.38 3.17
C THR A 106 -4.60 -16.72 4.32
N GLY A 107 -4.47 -15.39 4.48
CA GLY A 107 -5.11 -14.62 5.55
C GLY A 107 -4.56 -14.92 6.95
N GLU A 108 -3.56 -15.77 7.05
CA GLU A 108 -3.02 -16.26 8.31
C GLU A 108 -1.76 -15.51 8.75
N ASP A 109 -1.08 -14.83 7.83
CA ASP A 109 0.13 -14.06 8.14
C ASP A 109 -0.26 -12.65 8.58
N GLU A 110 -0.05 -12.35 9.85
CA GLU A 110 -0.37 -11.04 10.43
C GLU A 110 0.38 -9.88 9.75
N GLU A 111 1.60 -10.11 9.31
CA GLU A 111 2.38 -9.08 8.60
C GLU A 111 1.76 -8.77 7.24
N GLU A 112 1.30 -9.80 6.51
CA GLU A 112 0.62 -9.63 5.23
C GLU A 112 -0.73 -8.92 5.39
N VAL A 113 -1.50 -9.31 6.40
CA VAL A 113 -2.77 -8.66 6.72
C VAL A 113 -2.55 -7.18 7.05
N PHE A 114 -1.56 -6.88 7.88
CA PHE A 114 -1.20 -5.51 8.22
C PHE A 114 -0.84 -4.72 6.96
N ALA A 115 0.04 -5.25 6.11
CA ALA A 115 0.49 -4.56 4.90
C ALA A 115 -0.66 -4.29 3.92
N ASN A 116 -1.55 -5.26 3.73
CA ASN A 116 -2.73 -5.10 2.88
C ASN A 116 -3.68 -4.04 3.42
N GLN A 117 -3.96 -4.05 4.70
CA GLN A 117 -4.84 -3.06 5.34
C GLN A 117 -4.19 -1.67 5.35
N PHE A 118 -2.90 -1.59 5.60
CA PHE A 118 -2.16 -0.33 5.50
C PHE A 118 -2.29 0.26 4.11
N ALA A 119 -2.02 -0.53 3.07
CA ALA A 119 -2.11 -0.08 1.68
C ALA A 119 -3.51 0.42 1.32
N ALA A 120 -4.55 -0.32 1.69
CA ALA A 120 -5.93 0.06 1.43
C ALA A 120 -6.29 1.38 2.13
N ASN A 121 -5.85 1.58 3.37
CA ASN A 121 -6.12 2.80 4.12
C ASN A 121 -5.27 3.99 3.67
N LEU A 122 -4.05 3.75 3.20
CA LEU A 122 -3.20 4.79 2.62
C LEU A 122 -3.80 5.34 1.33
N LEU A 123 -4.21 4.46 0.42
CA LEU A 123 -4.74 4.84 -0.89
C LEU A 123 -6.19 5.29 -0.83
N MET A 124 -6.98 4.74 0.08
CA MET A 124 -8.42 5.02 0.23
C MET A 124 -8.76 5.40 1.67
N PRO A 125 -8.39 6.60 2.13
CA PRO A 125 -8.72 7.03 3.49
C PRO A 125 -10.22 7.00 3.74
N ASN A 126 -10.63 6.48 4.89
CA ASN A 126 -12.05 6.25 5.23
C ASN A 126 -12.92 7.49 5.05
N GLU A 127 -12.44 8.64 5.53
CA GLU A 127 -13.24 9.87 5.49
C GLU A 127 -13.49 10.34 4.05
N GLU A 128 -12.50 10.21 3.17
CA GLU A 128 -12.68 10.57 1.75
C GLU A 128 -13.61 9.59 1.04
N VAL A 129 -13.48 8.29 1.33
CA VAL A 129 -14.41 7.28 0.79
C VAL A 129 -15.84 7.60 1.19
N LYS A 130 -16.07 7.87 2.48
CA LYS A 130 -17.38 8.24 3.01
C LYS A 130 -17.93 9.52 2.38
N ARG A 131 -17.05 10.51 2.19
CA ARG A 131 -17.43 11.78 1.57
C ARG A 131 -17.95 11.57 0.15
N LEU A 132 -17.23 10.83 -0.67
CA LEU A 132 -17.61 10.54 -2.05
C LEU A 132 -18.88 9.65 -2.11
N HIS A 133 -18.98 8.70 -1.20
CA HIS A 133 -20.17 7.86 -1.10
C HIS A 133 -21.43 8.69 -0.77
N ARG A 134 -21.33 9.62 0.19
CA ARG A 134 -22.46 10.51 0.52
C ARG A 134 -22.87 11.40 -0.65
N LYS A 135 -21.93 11.76 -1.51
CA LYS A 135 -22.17 12.53 -2.75
C LYS A 135 -22.70 11.67 -3.88
N LYS A 136 -22.86 10.36 -3.67
CA LYS A 136 -23.33 9.40 -4.67
C LYS A 136 -22.45 9.36 -5.93
N VAL A 137 -21.16 9.53 -5.77
CA VAL A 137 -20.17 9.40 -6.86
C VAL A 137 -20.16 7.95 -7.34
N ALA A 138 -20.13 7.73 -8.64
CA ALA A 138 -20.11 6.39 -9.22
C ALA A 138 -18.83 5.64 -8.82
N HIS A 139 -18.91 4.32 -8.65
CA HIS A 139 -17.78 3.51 -8.18
C HIS A 139 -16.57 3.63 -9.11
N PHE A 140 -16.76 3.65 -10.44
CA PHE A 140 -15.63 3.80 -11.34
C PHE A 140 -14.94 5.17 -11.21
N GLU A 141 -15.69 6.23 -10.94
CA GLU A 141 -15.14 7.56 -10.71
C GLU A 141 -14.37 7.61 -9.38
N MET A 142 -14.89 6.96 -8.35
CA MET A 142 -14.17 6.82 -7.07
C MET A 142 -12.87 6.04 -7.25
N ALA A 143 -12.89 4.95 -8.02
CA ALA A 143 -11.70 4.15 -8.29
C ALA A 143 -10.62 4.98 -9.02
N ILE A 144 -11.01 5.79 -10.00
CA ILE A 144 -10.11 6.72 -10.68
C ILE A 144 -9.55 7.74 -9.70
N HIS A 145 -10.39 8.32 -8.87
CA HIS A 145 -10.00 9.31 -7.87
C HIS A 145 -8.91 8.78 -6.93
N PHE A 146 -9.03 7.54 -6.49
CA PHE A 146 -8.06 6.92 -5.59
C PHE A 146 -6.89 6.24 -6.31
N GLY A 147 -6.96 6.06 -7.62
CA GLY A 147 -5.94 5.33 -8.37
C GLY A 147 -5.89 3.85 -8.02
N VAL A 148 -7.04 3.22 -7.85
CA VAL A 148 -7.19 1.81 -7.51
C VAL A 148 -8.13 1.11 -8.48
N SER A 149 -8.17 -0.23 -8.44
CA SER A 149 -9.15 -0.99 -9.22
C SER A 149 -10.54 -0.83 -8.61
N VAL A 150 -11.58 -1.02 -9.44
CA VAL A 150 -12.97 -1.04 -8.96
C VAL A 150 -13.17 -2.17 -7.95
N GLU A 151 -12.50 -3.29 -8.16
CA GLU A 151 -12.54 -4.42 -7.22
C GLU A 151 -12.00 -4.02 -5.84
N ALA A 152 -10.83 -3.38 -5.79
CA ALA A 152 -10.25 -2.89 -4.54
C ALA A 152 -11.17 -1.89 -3.83
N LEU A 153 -11.78 -0.97 -4.60
CA LEU A 153 -12.76 -0.03 -4.05
C LEU A 153 -13.96 -0.75 -3.44
N LYS A 154 -14.48 -1.77 -4.12
CA LYS A 154 -15.63 -2.55 -3.60
C LYS A 154 -15.30 -3.26 -2.31
N TYR A 155 -14.10 -3.85 -2.18
CA TYR A 155 -13.64 -4.41 -0.91
C TYR A 155 -13.63 -3.34 0.20
N LYS A 156 -13.14 -2.15 -0.11
CA LYS A 156 -13.13 -1.05 0.85
C LYS A 156 -14.53 -0.61 1.27
N LEU A 157 -15.43 -0.44 0.31
CA LEU A 157 -16.82 -0.06 0.58
C LEU A 157 -17.53 -1.13 1.44
N ASN A 158 -17.29 -2.41 1.13
CA ASN A 158 -17.85 -3.50 1.91
C ASN A 158 -17.31 -3.49 3.35
N ALA A 159 -16.02 -3.29 3.53
CA ALA A 159 -15.40 -3.19 4.86
C ALA A 159 -15.96 -2.03 5.68
N LEU A 160 -16.42 -0.95 5.02
CA LEU A 160 -17.03 0.21 5.65
C LEU A 160 -18.57 0.09 5.76
N GLU A 161 -19.12 -1.04 5.35
CA GLU A 161 -20.58 -1.28 5.32
C GLU A 161 -21.33 -0.27 4.45
N LEU A 162 -20.71 0.17 3.35
CA LEU A 162 -21.26 1.15 2.41
C LEU A 162 -21.71 0.53 1.07
N LEU A 163 -21.52 -0.75 0.89
CA LEU A 163 -21.89 -1.44 -0.35
C LEU A 163 -23.26 -2.05 -0.27
#